data_e906ec1f6e0d21b47511ed3534c846c8
#
_entry.id   e906ec1f6e0d21b47511ed3534c846c8
#
_cell.length_a   1.000
_cell.length_b   1.000
_cell.length_c   1.000
_cell.angle_alpha   90.00
_cell.angle_beta   90.00
_cell.angle_gamma   90.00
#
_symmetry.space_group_name_H-M   'P 1'
#
loop_
_entity.id
_entity.type
_entity.pdbx_description
1 polymer ?
#
loop_
_entity_poly.entity_id
_entity_poly.type
_entity_poly.pdbx_seq_one_letter_code
_entity_poly.pdbx_strand_id
1 'polypeptide(L)'
;LLFISSLVFAQAKVNPTDPQPTCHMCPGTFIPVDELNTYTKKAIQEGHIDQQVRDIDIGKARVGIGMVYRGKLDAPNPDSVAEHDQISEVYHIISGSGTLVLGPDITNRQRRPATQKTVVEFNGPGNNGSEILNGTSRKLQPGDVVVIPAGTGHWFTEIPDHINYLMIRFDPDKVTPLKSEAQSLNYLSKPASR
;
A
#
# COMPACT_ATOMS: atom_id res chain seq x y z
N LEU A 1 22.31 -38.23 -37.09
CA LEU A 1 21.09 -38.41 -36.26
C LEU A 1 21.38 -37.81 -34.90
N LEU A 2 20.77 -36.62 -34.60
CA LEU A 2 20.80 -36.00 -33.27
C LEU A 2 19.65 -36.60 -32.44
N PHE A 3 19.97 -37.28 -31.36
CA PHE A 3 18.98 -37.68 -30.37
C PHE A 3 18.74 -36.50 -29.41
N ILE A 4 17.58 -35.83 -29.53
CA ILE A 4 17.13 -34.89 -28.53
C ILE A 4 16.51 -35.69 -27.41
N SER A 5 17.22 -35.79 -26.29
CA SER A 5 16.73 -36.41 -25.05
C SER A 5 15.79 -35.42 -24.36
N SER A 6 14.49 -35.65 -24.44
CA SER A 6 13.48 -34.87 -23.71
C SER A 6 13.56 -35.23 -22.23
N LEU A 7 14.10 -34.35 -21.40
CA LEU A 7 14.00 -34.44 -19.95
C LEU A 7 12.53 -34.22 -19.52
N VAL A 8 11.84 -35.33 -19.26
CA VAL A 8 10.53 -35.30 -18.60
C VAL A 8 10.77 -35.03 -17.11
N PHE A 9 10.58 -33.83 -16.66
CA PHE A 9 10.51 -33.55 -15.23
C PHE A 9 9.25 -34.22 -14.67
N ALA A 10 9.42 -35.28 -13.90
CA ALA A 10 8.34 -35.88 -13.15
C ALA A 10 7.87 -34.88 -12.09
N GLN A 11 6.68 -34.35 -12.26
CA GLN A 11 6.03 -33.56 -11.20
C GLN A 11 5.87 -34.46 -9.98
N ALA A 12 6.29 -33.97 -8.81
CA ALA A 12 6.07 -34.67 -7.55
C ALA A 12 4.56 -34.95 -7.39
N LYS A 13 4.19 -36.19 -7.06
CA LYS A 13 2.81 -36.55 -6.78
C LYS A 13 2.35 -35.77 -5.55
N VAL A 14 1.42 -34.84 -5.75
CA VAL A 14 0.80 -34.10 -4.65
C VAL A 14 -0.09 -35.06 -3.88
N ASN A 15 0.13 -35.19 -2.57
CA ASN A 15 -0.76 -35.93 -1.70
C ASN A 15 -2.07 -35.13 -1.55
N PRO A 16 -3.25 -35.68 -1.88
CA PRO A 16 -4.50 -34.95 -1.82
C PRO A 16 -4.93 -34.56 -0.38
N THR A 17 -4.29 -35.13 0.64
CA THR A 17 -4.52 -34.74 2.04
C THR A 17 -3.64 -33.57 2.50
N ASP A 18 -2.63 -33.18 1.72
CA ASP A 18 -1.79 -32.04 2.05
C ASP A 18 -2.52 -30.72 1.76
N PRO A 19 -2.22 -29.65 2.55
CA PRO A 19 -2.72 -28.32 2.23
C PRO A 19 -2.30 -27.91 0.81
N GLN A 20 -3.28 -27.53 -0.01
CA GLN A 20 -3.01 -27.12 -1.38
C GLN A 20 -2.62 -25.62 -1.45
N PRO A 21 -1.82 -25.21 -2.45
CA PRO A 21 -1.54 -23.80 -2.68
C PRO A 21 -2.82 -22.97 -2.79
N THR A 22 -2.86 -21.80 -2.14
CA THR A 22 -4.02 -20.91 -2.19
C THR A 22 -4.19 -20.21 -3.53
N CYS A 23 -3.14 -20.21 -4.36
CA CYS A 23 -3.14 -19.67 -5.71
C CYS A 23 -2.56 -20.70 -6.68
N HIS A 24 -3.37 -21.17 -7.63
CA HIS A 24 -2.94 -22.15 -8.62
C HIS A 24 -2.35 -21.45 -9.83
N MET A 25 -1.05 -21.73 -10.13
CA MET A 25 -0.33 -21.16 -11.28
C MET A 25 -0.29 -19.63 -11.34
N CYS A 26 -0.44 -18.93 -10.19
CA CYS A 26 -0.35 -17.49 -10.17
C CYS A 26 1.07 -17.02 -10.47
N PRO A 27 1.27 -16.10 -11.43
CA PRO A 27 2.59 -15.58 -11.74
C PRO A 27 3.09 -14.70 -10.61
N GLY A 28 4.41 -14.73 -10.34
CA GLY A 28 5.06 -13.73 -9.51
C GLY A 28 5.07 -12.36 -10.20
N THR A 29 5.09 -11.29 -9.42
CA THR A 29 5.15 -9.92 -9.93
C THR A 29 6.44 -9.25 -9.48
N PHE A 30 7.15 -8.66 -10.43
CA PHE A 30 8.33 -7.83 -10.19
C PHE A 30 7.97 -6.36 -10.40
N ILE A 31 8.40 -5.49 -9.49
CA ILE A 31 8.26 -4.05 -9.61
C ILE A 31 9.65 -3.44 -9.50
N PRO A 32 10.24 -2.96 -10.61
CA PRO A 32 11.57 -2.38 -10.60
C PRO A 32 11.66 -1.12 -9.73
N VAL A 33 12.80 -0.91 -9.08
CA VAL A 33 13.04 0.29 -8.27
C VAL A 33 12.89 1.59 -9.06
N ASP A 34 13.23 1.58 -10.35
CA ASP A 34 13.08 2.75 -11.22
C ASP A 34 11.62 3.13 -11.45
N GLU A 35 10.72 2.15 -11.48
CA GLU A 35 9.28 2.40 -11.53
C GLU A 35 8.80 3.05 -10.23
N LEU A 36 9.19 2.53 -9.06
CA LEU A 36 8.86 3.11 -7.75
C LEU A 36 9.36 4.55 -7.63
N ASN A 37 10.61 4.80 -8.04
CA ASN A 37 11.19 6.14 -8.06
C ASN A 37 10.46 7.10 -9.00
N THR A 38 9.97 6.60 -10.15
CA THR A 38 9.20 7.41 -11.09
C THR A 38 7.85 7.79 -10.51
N TYR A 39 7.18 6.88 -9.80
CA TYR A 39 5.97 7.19 -9.05
C TYR A 39 6.20 8.28 -8.00
N THR A 40 7.28 8.18 -7.21
CA THR A 40 7.62 9.21 -6.21
C THR A 40 7.85 10.58 -6.85
N LYS A 41 8.62 10.64 -7.95
CA LYS A 41 8.85 11.91 -8.69
C LYS A 41 7.56 12.50 -9.20
N LYS A 42 6.68 11.68 -9.78
CA LYS A 42 5.38 12.11 -10.30
C LYS A 42 4.45 12.57 -9.18
N ALA A 43 4.44 11.88 -8.03
CA ALA A 43 3.70 12.28 -6.83
C ALA A 43 4.07 13.70 -6.38
N ILE A 44 5.37 14.00 -6.30
CA ILE A 44 5.88 15.32 -5.93
C ILE A 44 5.42 16.39 -6.93
N GLN A 45 5.50 16.09 -8.24
CA GLN A 45 5.11 17.02 -9.30
C GLN A 45 3.62 17.33 -9.32
N GLU A 46 2.77 16.32 -9.03
CA GLU A 46 1.31 16.43 -9.07
C GLU A 46 0.70 16.81 -7.71
N GLY A 47 1.52 16.87 -6.65
CA GLY A 47 1.03 17.12 -5.29
C GLY A 47 0.21 15.94 -4.72
N HIS A 48 0.40 14.74 -5.25
CA HIS A 48 -0.25 13.53 -4.75
C HIS A 48 0.54 12.93 -3.59
N ILE A 49 -0.14 12.62 -2.50
CA ILE A 49 0.51 12.01 -1.33
C ILE A 49 0.72 10.50 -1.55
N ASP A 50 -0.32 9.81 -2.02
CA ASP A 50 -0.40 8.36 -2.07
C ASP A 50 -0.78 7.91 -3.49
N GLN A 51 -0.02 6.97 -4.03
CA GLN A 51 -0.22 6.46 -5.37
C GLN A 51 -0.09 4.93 -5.39
N GLN A 52 -1.15 4.27 -5.86
CA GLN A 52 -1.14 2.83 -6.06
C GLN A 52 -0.30 2.48 -7.30
N VAL A 53 0.74 1.66 -7.12
CA VAL A 53 1.62 1.17 -8.19
C VAL A 53 1.06 -0.10 -8.80
N ARG A 54 0.72 -1.08 -7.98
CA ARG A 54 0.12 -2.38 -8.36
C ARG A 54 -0.97 -2.76 -7.37
N ASP A 55 -1.89 -3.60 -7.83
CA ASP A 55 -2.77 -4.36 -6.97
C ASP A 55 -2.90 -5.77 -7.56
N ILE A 56 -2.52 -6.79 -6.78
CA ILE A 56 -2.23 -8.13 -7.25
C ILE A 56 -3.09 -9.14 -6.49
N ASP A 57 -3.79 -10.01 -7.20
CA ASP A 57 -4.48 -11.15 -6.57
C ASP A 57 -3.46 -12.24 -6.20
N ILE A 58 -3.40 -12.59 -4.92
CA ILE A 58 -2.52 -13.64 -4.40
C ILE A 58 -3.31 -14.89 -3.94
N GLY A 59 -4.54 -15.06 -4.42
CA GLY A 59 -5.43 -16.17 -4.11
C GLY A 59 -6.44 -15.80 -3.04
N LYS A 60 -6.10 -15.86 -1.76
CA LYS A 60 -7.03 -15.54 -0.66
C LYS A 60 -7.15 -14.06 -0.34
N ALA A 61 -6.27 -13.23 -0.87
CA ALA A 61 -6.24 -11.79 -0.64
C ALA A 61 -5.76 -11.07 -1.90
N ARG A 62 -5.83 -9.73 -1.88
CA ARG A 62 -5.06 -8.87 -2.77
C ARG A 62 -3.94 -8.20 -2.00
N VAL A 63 -2.86 -7.88 -2.71
CA VAL A 63 -1.74 -7.08 -2.21
C VAL A 63 -1.59 -5.85 -3.08
N GLY A 64 -1.87 -4.70 -2.47
CA GLY A 64 -1.62 -3.40 -3.08
C GLY A 64 -0.21 -2.92 -2.77
N ILE A 65 0.49 -2.42 -3.79
CA ILE A 65 1.80 -1.77 -3.64
C ILE A 65 1.64 -0.31 -3.99
N GLY A 66 1.96 0.57 -3.06
CA GLY A 66 1.87 2.02 -3.22
C GLY A 66 3.19 2.73 -2.90
N MET A 67 3.36 3.91 -3.47
CA MET A 67 4.41 4.86 -3.08
C MET A 67 3.76 6.07 -2.43
N VAL A 68 4.25 6.44 -1.27
CA VAL A 68 3.75 7.58 -0.51
C VAL A 68 4.86 8.60 -0.28
N TYR A 69 4.59 9.83 -0.67
CA TYR A 69 5.46 10.97 -0.39
C TYR A 69 4.66 12.05 0.34
N ARG A 70 5.15 12.44 1.51
CA ARG A 70 4.61 13.56 2.28
C ARG A 70 5.68 14.60 2.46
N GLY A 71 5.40 15.83 2.10
CA GLY A 71 6.26 16.98 2.37
C GLY A 71 6.19 17.38 3.85
N LYS A 72 6.83 18.52 4.15
CA LYS A 72 6.91 19.10 5.49
C LYS A 72 5.52 19.28 6.12
N LEU A 73 5.43 18.94 7.41
CA LEU A 73 4.25 19.11 8.25
C LEU A 73 4.71 19.62 9.63
N ASP A 74 4.49 20.89 9.90
CA ASP A 74 4.90 21.52 11.18
C ASP A 74 3.89 21.24 12.32
N ALA A 75 2.64 21.00 11.97
CA ALA A 75 1.57 20.65 12.90
C ALA A 75 0.53 19.75 12.20
N PRO A 76 -0.21 18.92 12.95
CA PRO A 76 -1.20 18.04 12.37
C PRO A 76 -2.28 18.82 11.61
N ASN A 77 -2.64 18.34 10.42
CA ASN A 77 -3.80 18.86 9.72
C ASN A 77 -5.09 18.38 10.42
N PRO A 78 -6.12 19.26 10.53
CA PRO A 78 -7.43 18.83 11.00
C PRO A 78 -7.98 17.67 10.17
N ASP A 79 -8.69 16.75 10.81
CA ASP A 79 -9.37 15.62 10.17
C ASP A 79 -8.46 14.72 9.30
N SER A 80 -7.16 14.70 9.62
CA SER A 80 -6.15 13.94 8.88
C SER A 80 -5.84 12.55 9.48
N VAL A 81 -6.48 12.17 10.58
CA VAL A 81 -6.46 10.77 11.02
C VAL A 81 -7.14 9.94 9.96
N ALA A 82 -6.48 8.85 9.54
CA ALA A 82 -7.05 7.89 8.63
C ALA A 82 -7.22 6.54 9.33
N GLU A 83 -8.26 5.81 8.90
CA GLU A 83 -8.53 4.44 9.33
C GLU A 83 -9.19 3.70 8.16
N HIS A 84 -8.88 2.42 8.00
CA HIS A 84 -9.44 1.53 6.96
C HIS A 84 -10.12 0.35 7.61
N ASP A 85 -11.37 0.05 7.22
CA ASP A 85 -12.15 -1.01 7.86
C ASP A 85 -11.60 -2.41 7.59
N GLN A 86 -11.10 -2.64 6.36
CA GLN A 86 -10.80 -3.97 5.84
C GLN A 86 -9.37 -4.11 5.32
N ILE A 87 -8.65 -3.01 5.17
CA ILE A 87 -7.29 -2.99 4.63
C ILE A 87 -6.29 -2.77 5.75
N SER A 88 -5.36 -3.70 5.90
CA SER A 88 -4.18 -3.52 6.75
C SER A 88 -3.04 -2.97 5.92
N GLU A 89 -2.17 -2.17 6.54
CA GLU A 89 -1.06 -1.52 5.85
C GLU A 89 0.28 -1.86 6.50
N VAL A 90 1.31 -1.94 5.67
CA VAL A 90 2.70 -2.00 6.12
C VAL A 90 3.47 -0.89 5.42
N TYR A 91 4.12 -0.03 6.21
CA TYR A 91 5.03 0.99 5.72
C TYR A 91 6.47 0.50 5.85
N HIS A 92 7.27 0.68 4.82
CA HIS A 92 8.72 0.57 4.88
C HIS A 92 9.31 1.92 4.50
N ILE A 93 9.95 2.58 5.47
CA ILE A 93 10.45 3.94 5.30
C ILE A 93 11.71 3.93 4.44
N ILE A 94 11.70 4.70 3.35
CA ILE A 94 12.79 4.78 2.37
C ILE A 94 13.66 6.00 2.66
N SER A 95 13.05 7.17 2.90
CA SER A 95 13.80 8.41 3.17
C SER A 95 12.99 9.39 4.00
N GLY A 96 13.68 10.38 4.59
CA GLY A 96 13.07 11.37 5.45
C GLY A 96 12.68 10.84 6.82
N SER A 97 11.84 11.56 7.53
CA SER A 97 11.38 11.18 8.87
C SER A 97 10.04 11.85 9.21
N GLY A 98 9.29 11.27 10.14
CA GLY A 98 8.04 11.84 10.63
C GLY A 98 7.58 11.18 11.92
N THR A 99 6.77 11.87 12.69
CA THR A 99 6.15 11.32 13.89
C THR A 99 4.78 10.76 13.55
N LEU A 100 4.60 9.45 13.72
CA LEU A 100 3.36 8.72 13.48
C LEU A 100 2.72 8.32 14.82
N VAL A 101 1.41 8.54 14.93
CA VAL A 101 0.59 8.07 16.04
C VAL A 101 -0.35 6.97 15.54
N LEU A 102 -0.41 5.86 16.27
CA LEU A 102 -1.30 4.72 16.01
C LEU A 102 -2.22 4.47 17.19
N GLY A 103 -3.49 4.20 16.95
CA GLY A 103 -4.43 3.81 17.98
C GLY A 103 -5.87 3.70 17.49
N PRO A 104 -6.73 2.95 18.21
CA PRO A 104 -8.13 2.75 17.82
C PRO A 104 -9.06 3.90 18.25
N ASP A 105 -8.63 4.73 19.19
CA ASP A 105 -9.49 5.74 19.85
C ASP A 105 -9.47 7.06 19.07
N ILE A 106 -10.27 7.12 18.00
CA ILE A 106 -10.32 8.23 17.04
C ILE A 106 -11.45 9.18 17.42
N THR A 107 -11.13 10.46 17.63
CA THR A 107 -12.12 11.51 17.89
C THR A 107 -12.74 12.03 16.60
N ASN A 108 -13.99 12.51 16.68
CA ASN A 108 -14.72 13.11 15.54
C ASN A 108 -14.67 12.23 14.29
N ARG A 109 -14.83 10.90 14.48
CA ARG A 109 -14.78 9.92 13.39
C ARG A 109 -15.87 10.21 12.36
N GLN A 110 -15.47 10.35 11.10
CA GLN A 110 -16.34 10.64 9.97
C GLN A 110 -16.15 9.61 8.88
N ARG A 111 -17.24 9.00 8.45
CA ARG A 111 -17.22 8.01 7.34
C ARG A 111 -16.84 8.68 6.04
N ARG A 112 -15.84 8.11 5.33
CA ARG A 112 -15.52 8.57 3.97
C ARG A 112 -16.64 8.19 3.00
N PRO A 113 -17.00 9.08 2.06
CA PRO A 113 -17.95 8.75 1.00
C PRO A 113 -17.50 7.54 0.19
N ALA A 114 -18.40 6.58 -0.07
CA ALA A 114 -18.10 5.39 -0.85
C ALA A 114 -17.64 5.71 -2.29
N THR A 115 -17.95 6.89 -2.80
CA THR A 115 -17.56 7.40 -4.13
C THR A 115 -16.23 8.13 -4.13
N GLN A 116 -15.60 8.33 -2.96
CA GLN A 116 -14.32 9.00 -2.89
C GLN A 116 -13.25 8.19 -3.63
N LYS A 117 -12.46 8.84 -4.48
CA LYS A 117 -11.47 8.19 -5.35
C LYS A 117 -10.55 7.24 -4.57
N THR A 118 -9.99 7.68 -3.44
CA THR A 118 -9.09 6.85 -2.63
C THR A 118 -9.78 5.61 -2.03
N VAL A 119 -11.06 5.74 -1.66
CA VAL A 119 -11.88 4.62 -1.19
C VAL A 119 -12.06 3.58 -2.30
N VAL A 120 -12.42 4.04 -3.50
CA VAL A 120 -12.69 3.16 -4.65
C VAL A 120 -11.42 2.51 -5.18
N GLU A 121 -10.30 3.23 -5.23
CA GLU A 121 -9.11 2.78 -5.95
C GLU A 121 -8.14 1.96 -5.11
N PHE A 122 -7.97 2.25 -3.80
CA PHE A 122 -6.91 1.60 -3.03
C PHE A 122 -7.06 1.54 -1.50
N ASN A 123 -7.89 2.37 -0.89
CA ASN A 123 -8.01 2.38 0.58
C ASN A 123 -9.19 1.55 1.10
N GLY A 124 -10.15 1.20 0.21
CA GLY A 124 -11.40 0.62 0.65
C GLY A 124 -12.21 1.53 1.60
N PRO A 125 -13.30 1.01 2.16
CA PRO A 125 -14.10 1.72 3.15
C PRO A 125 -13.29 2.09 4.40
N GLY A 126 -13.61 3.24 5.01
CA GLY A 126 -12.92 3.68 6.22
C GLY A 126 -13.39 5.04 6.69
N ASN A 127 -12.70 5.58 7.67
CA ASN A 127 -13.06 6.83 8.33
C ASN A 127 -11.88 7.80 8.36
N ASN A 128 -12.19 9.08 8.48
CA ASN A 128 -11.27 10.11 8.94
C ASN A 128 -11.60 10.49 10.38
N GLY A 129 -10.70 11.22 11.03
CA GLY A 129 -10.92 11.77 12.36
C GLY A 129 -9.95 12.89 12.67
N SER A 130 -10.18 13.55 13.81
CA SER A 130 -9.43 14.74 14.18
C SER A 130 -8.16 14.41 14.98
N GLU A 131 -8.22 13.40 15.83
CA GLU A 131 -7.14 13.04 16.76
C GLU A 131 -7.23 11.56 17.15
N ILE A 132 -6.12 10.99 17.57
CA ILE A 132 -6.05 9.66 18.21
C ILE A 132 -5.72 9.86 19.69
N LEU A 133 -6.66 9.54 20.57
CA LEU A 133 -6.46 9.55 22.01
C LEU A 133 -5.75 8.27 22.45
N ASN A 134 -4.90 8.39 23.47
CA ASN A 134 -4.16 7.25 24.05
C ASN A 134 -3.36 6.43 23.03
N GLY A 135 -3.02 7.05 21.89
CA GLY A 135 -2.25 6.41 20.82
C GLY A 135 -0.78 6.22 21.18
N THR A 136 -0.14 5.30 20.47
CA THR A 136 1.31 5.10 20.53
C THR A 136 2.00 5.97 19.48
N SER A 137 2.81 6.92 19.95
CA SER A 137 3.59 7.82 19.08
C SER A 137 5.00 7.29 18.87
N ARG A 138 5.50 7.34 17.62
CA ARG A 138 6.88 7.00 17.27
C ARG A 138 7.40 7.91 16.17
N LYS A 139 8.66 8.35 16.33
CA LYS A 139 9.42 8.97 15.23
C LYS A 139 9.97 7.88 14.32
N LEU A 140 9.63 7.97 13.06
CA LEU A 140 10.05 7.03 12.01
C LEU A 140 11.29 7.57 11.27
N GLN A 141 12.16 6.67 10.83
CA GLN A 141 13.38 6.94 10.08
C GLN A 141 13.59 5.87 8.99
N PRO A 142 14.48 6.10 8.01
CA PRO A 142 14.76 5.14 6.96
C PRO A 142 15.14 3.75 7.50
N GLY A 143 14.52 2.72 6.92
CA GLY A 143 14.65 1.32 7.34
C GLY A 143 13.59 0.85 8.33
N ASP A 144 12.87 1.76 9.00
CA ASP A 144 11.78 1.35 9.90
C ASP A 144 10.63 0.69 9.13
N VAL A 145 10.00 -0.27 9.80
CA VAL A 145 8.78 -0.94 9.33
C VAL A 145 7.65 -0.72 10.31
N VAL A 146 6.49 -0.31 9.82
CA VAL A 146 5.26 -0.13 10.61
C VAL A 146 4.19 -1.05 10.08
N VAL A 147 3.52 -1.79 10.96
CA VAL A 147 2.35 -2.62 10.63
C VAL A 147 1.12 -1.98 11.25
N ILE A 148 0.12 -1.68 10.42
CA ILE A 148 -1.13 -1.02 10.81
C ILE A 148 -2.28 -1.97 10.49
N PRO A 149 -2.86 -2.65 11.49
CA PRO A 149 -4.03 -3.51 11.27
C PRO A 149 -5.24 -2.70 10.78
N ALA A 150 -6.11 -3.33 10.02
CA ALA A 150 -7.43 -2.79 9.70
C ALA A 150 -8.16 -2.35 10.98
N GLY A 151 -8.88 -1.23 10.92
CA GLY A 151 -9.55 -0.62 12.06
C GLY A 151 -8.65 0.23 12.96
N THR A 152 -7.33 0.28 12.71
CA THR A 152 -6.40 1.10 13.48
C THR A 152 -6.23 2.48 12.86
N GLY A 153 -6.51 3.53 13.64
CA GLY A 153 -6.22 4.90 13.24
C GLY A 153 -4.73 5.16 13.13
N HIS A 154 -4.34 5.92 12.12
CA HIS A 154 -2.96 6.32 11.89
C HIS A 154 -2.88 7.79 11.48
N TRP A 155 -1.89 8.48 12.03
CA TRP A 155 -1.85 9.94 11.98
C TRP A 155 -0.43 10.49 12.04
N PHE A 156 0.03 11.17 11.00
CA PHE A 156 1.27 11.93 11.07
C PHE A 156 1.04 13.25 11.75
N THR A 157 1.76 13.50 12.84
CA THR A 157 1.66 14.73 13.64
C THR A 157 2.76 15.73 13.33
N GLU A 158 3.90 15.27 12.81
CA GLU A 158 5.04 16.10 12.42
C GLU A 158 5.83 15.43 11.32
N ILE A 159 6.30 16.19 10.35
CA ILE A 159 7.26 15.79 9.31
C ILE A 159 8.23 16.96 9.13
N PRO A 160 9.48 16.87 9.63
CA PRO A 160 10.42 18.01 9.63
C PRO A 160 10.78 18.52 8.22
N ASP A 161 10.87 17.63 7.24
CA ASP A 161 11.18 17.94 5.84
C ASP A 161 10.28 17.15 4.91
N HIS A 162 10.50 15.85 4.81
CA HIS A 162 9.66 14.92 4.08
C HIS A 162 9.69 13.53 4.73
N ILE A 163 8.77 12.67 4.32
CA ILE A 163 8.85 11.24 4.51
C ILE A 163 8.37 10.53 3.25
N ASN A 164 9.17 9.55 2.77
CA ASN A 164 8.86 8.71 1.62
C ASN A 164 8.91 7.25 2.03
N TYR A 165 7.88 6.48 1.70
CA TYR A 165 7.80 5.08 2.10
C TYR A 165 7.05 4.22 1.07
N LEU A 166 7.48 2.96 1.01
CA LEU A 166 6.72 1.91 0.35
C LEU A 166 5.53 1.55 1.23
N MET A 167 4.35 1.54 0.64
CA MET A 167 3.10 1.11 1.25
C MET A 167 2.72 -0.26 0.70
N ILE A 168 2.52 -1.23 1.58
CA ILE A 168 1.99 -2.55 1.22
C ILE A 168 0.62 -2.68 1.89
N ARG A 169 -0.43 -2.87 1.09
CA ARG A 169 -1.80 -3.06 1.53
C ARG A 169 -2.20 -4.51 1.43
N PHE A 170 -2.77 -5.03 2.51
CA PHE A 170 -3.38 -6.36 2.54
C PHE A 170 -4.88 -6.21 2.52
N ASP A 171 -5.50 -6.72 1.47
CA ASP A 171 -6.94 -6.67 1.20
C ASP A 171 -7.50 -8.10 1.14
N PRO A 172 -7.85 -8.71 2.29
CA PRO A 172 -8.37 -10.07 2.35
C PRO A 172 -9.78 -10.19 1.75
N ASP A 173 -10.56 -9.12 1.79
CA ASP A 173 -11.94 -9.09 1.32
C ASP A 173 -12.06 -8.63 -0.15
N LYS A 174 -10.92 -8.29 -0.78
CA LYS A 174 -10.82 -7.89 -2.19
C LYS A 174 -11.69 -6.69 -2.55
N VAL A 175 -11.74 -5.70 -1.65
CA VAL A 175 -12.57 -4.50 -1.80
C VAL A 175 -11.97 -3.45 -2.74
N THR A 176 -10.68 -3.58 -3.08
CA THR A 176 -10.00 -2.70 -4.03
C THR A 176 -9.86 -3.35 -5.41
N PRO A 177 -9.82 -2.59 -6.52
CA PRO A 177 -9.63 -3.14 -7.85
C PRO A 177 -8.19 -3.57 -8.09
N LEU A 178 -8.00 -4.58 -8.95
CA LEU A 178 -6.69 -4.94 -9.46
C LEU A 178 -6.05 -3.80 -10.26
N LYS A 179 -4.73 -3.66 -10.17
CA LYS A 179 -3.96 -2.72 -10.98
C LYS A 179 -2.77 -3.43 -11.63
N SER A 180 -2.83 -3.58 -12.95
CA SER A 180 -1.81 -4.25 -13.75
C SER A 180 -0.59 -3.37 -14.03
N GLU A 181 0.51 -3.98 -14.47
CA GLU A 181 1.69 -3.28 -14.96
C GLU A 181 1.37 -2.35 -16.15
N ALA A 182 0.57 -2.80 -17.10
CA ALA A 182 0.18 -1.98 -18.24
C ALA A 182 -0.56 -0.70 -17.83
N GLN A 183 -1.42 -0.77 -16.83
CA GLN A 183 -2.11 0.40 -16.28
C GLN A 183 -1.13 1.37 -15.59
N SER A 184 -0.12 0.84 -14.89
CA SER A 184 0.91 1.66 -14.26
C SER A 184 1.81 2.35 -15.27
N LEU A 185 2.30 1.62 -16.27
CA LEU A 185 3.12 2.19 -17.34
C LEU A 185 2.35 3.25 -18.15
N ASN A 186 1.05 3.01 -18.42
CA ASN A 186 0.19 4.01 -19.06
C ASN A 186 0.02 5.27 -18.19
N TYR A 187 -0.10 5.13 -16.85
CA TYR A 187 -0.15 6.28 -15.96
C TYR A 187 1.18 7.07 -15.97
N LEU A 188 2.31 6.36 -15.89
CA LEU A 188 3.64 6.98 -15.84
C LEU A 188 4.03 7.65 -17.17
N SER A 189 3.54 7.16 -18.31
CA SER A 189 3.83 7.74 -19.63
C SER A 189 3.14 9.09 -19.86
N LYS A 190 2.11 9.42 -19.08
CA LYS A 190 1.40 10.71 -19.21
C LYS A 190 2.21 11.82 -18.55
N PRO A 191 2.24 13.04 -19.13
CA PRO A 191 2.80 14.20 -18.46
C PRO A 191 2.18 14.38 -17.08
N ALA A 192 2.94 14.95 -16.13
CA ALA A 192 2.38 15.31 -14.84
C ALA A 192 1.27 16.37 -15.05
N SER A 193 0.10 16.09 -14.48
CA SER A 193 -1.02 17.05 -14.43
C SER A 193 -0.83 17.95 -13.20
N ARG A 194 -0.90 19.25 -13.39
CA ARG A 194 -0.94 20.24 -12.28
C ARG A 194 -2.38 20.51 -11.89
#